data_3649863b1c7b1b8a2833b855ad6f4fa5
#
_entry.id   3649863b1c7b1b8a2833b855ad6f4fa5
#
_cell.length_a   1.000
_cell.length_b   1.000
_cell.length_c   1.000
_cell.angle_alpha   90.00
_cell.angle_beta   90.00
_cell.angle_gamma   90.00
#
_symmetry.space_group_name_H-M   'P 1'
#
loop_
_entity.id
_entity.type
_entity.pdbx_description
1 polymer ?
#
loop_
_entity_poly.entity_id
_entity_poly.type
_entity_poly.pdbx_seq_one_letter_code
_entity_poly.pdbx_strand_id
1 'polypeptide(L)'
;MAIDKIQSESINLADNFAFTGTVTGAGGANTPAFHAYNPQNGSVANQTEVIVSNNTELLDSSAAYDTSTYKFTPQVAGYYFLYANVRYQSGTTDFDRINLVITKNGTDILSARNNNKDYSTVCVSGIVQANGSSDYFQMKSYQNSGGSISITTDDEFTYFGGFLIKKS
;
A
#
# COMPACT_ATOMS: atom_id res chain seq x y z
N MET A 1 -29.83 -1.08 -38.99
CA MET A 1 -28.67 -1.93 -39.37
C MET A 1 -27.67 -1.78 -38.25
N ALA A 2 -27.36 -2.85 -37.52
CA ALA A 2 -26.32 -2.83 -36.49
C ALA A 2 -24.96 -2.96 -37.19
N ILE A 3 -23.99 -2.15 -36.78
CA ILE A 3 -22.60 -2.29 -37.25
C ILE A 3 -21.93 -3.26 -36.28
N ASP A 4 -21.71 -4.49 -36.73
CA ASP A 4 -21.11 -5.55 -35.89
C ASP A 4 -19.57 -5.40 -35.77
N LYS A 5 -18.95 -4.67 -36.68
CA LYS A 5 -17.49 -4.47 -36.72
C LYS A 5 -17.13 -3.16 -37.40
N ILE A 6 -16.27 -2.38 -36.72
CA ILE A 6 -15.57 -1.25 -37.34
C ILE A 6 -14.17 -1.75 -37.66
N GLN A 7 -13.77 -1.70 -38.96
CA GLN A 7 -12.42 -2.06 -39.36
C GLN A 7 -11.47 -0.90 -39.13
N SER A 8 -10.21 -1.18 -38.85
CA SER A 8 -9.19 -0.16 -38.53
C SER A 8 -9.01 0.92 -39.61
N GLU A 9 -9.21 0.54 -40.84
CA GLU A 9 -9.18 1.46 -42.01
C GLU A 9 -10.37 2.43 -42.10
N SER A 10 -11.41 2.18 -41.30
CA SER A 10 -12.61 3.07 -41.25
C SER A 10 -12.50 4.13 -40.15
N ILE A 11 -11.40 4.13 -39.37
CA ILE A 11 -11.18 5.07 -38.27
C ILE A 11 -9.97 5.93 -38.60
N ASN A 12 -10.17 7.24 -38.71
CA ASN A 12 -9.05 8.16 -38.75
C ASN A 12 -8.48 8.30 -37.33
N LEU A 13 -7.32 7.69 -37.05
CA LEU A 13 -6.67 7.72 -35.73
C LEU A 13 -6.21 9.10 -35.27
N ALA A 14 -6.27 10.14 -36.14
CA ALA A 14 -5.99 11.50 -35.79
C ALA A 14 -7.23 12.25 -35.23
N ASP A 15 -8.41 11.66 -35.32
CA ASP A 15 -9.64 12.24 -34.81
C ASP A 15 -9.85 11.99 -33.31
N ASN A 16 -10.48 12.90 -32.61
CA ASN A 16 -10.94 12.71 -31.25
C ASN A 16 -12.26 11.96 -31.23
N PHE A 17 -12.28 10.77 -30.62
CA PHE A 17 -13.49 9.97 -30.47
C PHE A 17 -14.08 10.13 -29.07
N ALA A 18 -15.34 10.56 -28.99
CA ALA A 18 -16.09 10.58 -27.74
C ALA A 18 -16.96 9.33 -27.61
N PHE A 19 -16.71 8.52 -26.61
CA PHE A 19 -17.52 7.36 -26.27
C PHE A 19 -18.49 7.70 -25.13
N THR A 20 -19.78 7.56 -25.37
CA THR A 20 -20.82 7.79 -24.33
C THR A 20 -21.16 6.54 -23.53
N GLY A 21 -20.60 5.40 -23.91
CA GLY A 21 -20.77 4.11 -23.24
C GLY A 21 -19.49 3.61 -22.57
N THR A 22 -19.57 2.45 -21.94
CA THR A 22 -18.40 1.80 -21.35
C THR A 22 -17.47 1.29 -22.45
N VAL A 23 -16.23 1.76 -22.48
CA VAL A 23 -15.19 1.26 -23.37
C VAL A 23 -14.44 0.14 -22.63
N THR A 24 -14.68 -1.11 -23.05
CA THR A 24 -13.99 -2.27 -22.48
C THR A 24 -12.61 -2.41 -23.12
N GLY A 25 -11.56 -2.43 -22.31
CA GLY A 25 -10.17 -2.61 -22.77
C GLY A 25 -9.41 -1.32 -23.09
N ALA A 26 -10.04 -0.15 -22.97
CA ALA A 26 -9.37 1.13 -23.10
C ALA A 26 -8.81 1.58 -21.74
N GLY A 27 -7.56 1.27 -21.48
CA GLY A 27 -6.87 1.60 -20.25
C GLY A 27 -7.30 0.68 -19.08
N GLY A 28 -6.37 0.13 -18.36
CA GLY A 28 -6.68 -0.63 -17.14
C GLY A 28 -7.02 0.34 -16.01
N ALA A 29 -8.13 0.14 -15.32
CA ALA A 29 -8.28 0.72 -14.00
C ALA A 29 -7.15 0.18 -13.10
N ASN A 30 -6.47 1.04 -12.33
CA ASN A 30 -5.43 0.65 -11.37
C ASN A 30 -6.09 0.02 -10.12
N THR A 31 -7.03 -0.89 -10.34
CA THR A 31 -7.78 -1.60 -9.30
C THR A 31 -7.44 -3.09 -9.28
N PRO A 32 -7.28 -3.69 -8.10
CA PRO A 32 -7.49 -3.11 -6.76
C PRO A 32 -6.50 -2.02 -6.40
N ALA A 33 -6.99 -1.02 -5.65
CA ALA A 33 -6.21 0.01 -5.03
C ALA A 33 -6.71 0.23 -3.61
N PHE A 34 -5.81 0.48 -2.67
CA PHE A 34 -6.16 0.77 -1.29
C PHE A 34 -5.23 1.81 -0.67
N HIS A 35 -5.73 2.49 0.34
CA HIS A 35 -4.95 3.32 1.26
C HIS A 35 -5.60 3.26 2.63
N ALA A 36 -4.84 2.80 3.61
CA ALA A 36 -5.27 2.69 5.00
C ALA A 36 -4.25 3.38 5.92
N TYR A 37 -4.72 3.96 6.99
CA TYR A 37 -3.89 4.68 7.95
C TYR A 37 -4.24 4.32 9.40
N ASN A 38 -3.37 4.72 10.32
CA ASN A 38 -3.56 4.49 11.74
C ASN A 38 -4.00 5.79 12.42
N PRO A 39 -5.28 5.92 12.84
CA PRO A 39 -5.77 7.10 13.54
C PRO A 39 -5.50 7.07 15.05
N GLN A 40 -4.90 6.01 15.59
CA GLN A 40 -4.72 5.80 17.02
C GLN A 40 -3.26 5.64 17.38
N ASN A 41 -2.85 6.28 18.48
CA ASN A 41 -1.50 6.11 19.03
C ASN A 41 -1.28 4.63 19.41
N GLY A 42 -0.46 3.94 18.63
CA GLY A 42 0.03 2.62 18.96
C GLY A 42 1.41 2.72 19.62
N SER A 43 1.65 1.94 20.65
CA SER A 43 2.98 1.85 21.26
C SER A 43 3.70 0.60 20.75
N VAL A 44 4.94 0.78 20.31
CA VAL A 44 5.83 -0.31 19.91
C VAL A 44 6.87 -0.52 21.00
N ALA A 45 6.90 -1.71 21.56
CA ALA A 45 7.90 -2.06 22.58
C ALA A 45 9.31 -2.12 21.96
N ASN A 46 10.31 -1.87 22.83
CA ASN A 46 11.70 -1.94 22.42
C ASN A 46 12.07 -3.33 21.88
N GLN A 47 12.80 -3.37 20.78
CA GLN A 47 13.28 -4.60 20.12
C GLN A 47 12.16 -5.59 19.74
N THR A 48 10.97 -5.08 19.43
CA THR A 48 9.83 -5.91 19.07
C THR A 48 9.34 -5.52 17.66
N GLU A 49 9.07 -6.51 16.83
CA GLU A 49 8.38 -6.33 15.57
C GLU A 49 6.86 -6.35 15.79
N VAL A 50 6.16 -5.41 15.19
CA VAL A 50 4.70 -5.33 15.26
C VAL A 50 4.11 -5.14 13.87
N ILE A 51 2.96 -5.74 13.64
CA ILE A 51 2.11 -5.34 12.50
C ILE A 51 1.50 -3.99 12.85
N VAL A 52 1.65 -3.02 11.97
CA VAL A 52 1.10 -1.67 12.18
C VAL A 52 -0.40 -1.71 11.93
N SER A 53 -1.17 -1.26 12.92
CA SER A 53 -2.64 -1.30 12.90
C SER A 53 -3.24 -0.17 12.08
N ASN A 54 -3.08 -0.19 10.77
CA ASN A 54 -3.75 0.74 9.87
C ASN A 54 -5.22 0.33 9.73
N ASN A 55 -6.05 0.75 10.68
CA ASN A 55 -7.43 0.27 10.83
C ASN A 55 -8.49 1.20 10.24
N THR A 56 -8.08 2.26 9.55
CA THR A 56 -8.97 3.21 8.90
C THR A 56 -8.63 3.31 7.42
N GLU A 57 -9.61 3.05 6.58
CA GLU A 57 -9.49 3.14 5.14
C GLU A 57 -9.82 4.56 4.66
N LEU A 58 -8.96 5.13 3.82
CA LEU A 58 -9.26 6.28 2.99
C LEU A 58 -9.76 5.83 1.62
N LEU A 59 -9.24 4.71 1.14
CA LEU A 59 -9.58 4.11 -0.14
C LEU A 59 -9.47 2.60 -0.04
N ASP A 60 -10.50 1.88 -0.47
CA ASP A 60 -10.42 0.48 -0.89
C ASP A 60 -11.40 0.24 -2.04
N SER A 61 -10.87 0.14 -3.25
CA SER A 61 -11.67 0.06 -4.47
C SER A 61 -12.30 -1.32 -4.73
N SER A 62 -11.89 -2.34 -3.98
CA SER A 62 -12.26 -3.73 -4.26
C SER A 62 -12.50 -4.58 -3.02
N ALA A 63 -12.67 -3.96 -1.86
CA ALA A 63 -12.74 -4.63 -0.56
C ALA A 63 -11.61 -5.66 -0.38
N ALA A 64 -10.40 -5.25 -0.76
CA ALA A 64 -9.21 -6.09 -0.75
C ALA A 64 -8.32 -5.88 0.48
N TYR A 65 -8.57 -4.83 1.25
CA TYR A 65 -7.91 -4.56 2.52
C TYR A 65 -8.83 -4.92 3.69
N ASP A 66 -8.29 -5.59 4.69
CA ASP A 66 -9.01 -5.98 5.90
C ASP A 66 -8.47 -5.18 7.09
N THR A 67 -9.28 -4.26 7.61
CA THR A 67 -8.95 -3.39 8.74
C THR A 67 -8.84 -4.13 10.09
N SER A 68 -9.30 -5.36 10.18
CA SER A 68 -9.19 -6.19 11.40
C SER A 68 -7.89 -6.98 11.45
N THR A 69 -7.39 -7.41 10.31
CA THR A 69 -6.13 -8.18 10.18
C THR A 69 -4.99 -7.36 9.57
N TYR A 70 -5.30 -6.13 9.09
CA TYR A 70 -4.35 -5.20 8.45
C TYR A 70 -3.68 -5.80 7.21
N LYS A 71 -4.45 -6.60 6.45
CA LYS A 71 -4.00 -7.33 5.27
C LYS A 71 -4.58 -6.73 4.00
N PHE A 72 -3.73 -6.51 3.04
CA PHE A 72 -4.14 -6.31 1.65
C PHE A 72 -4.05 -7.64 0.91
N THR A 73 -5.19 -8.17 0.45
CA THR A 73 -5.29 -9.46 -0.25
C THR A 73 -5.92 -9.22 -1.62
N PRO A 74 -5.14 -8.80 -2.63
CA PRO A 74 -5.67 -8.49 -3.95
C PRO A 74 -6.20 -9.74 -4.65
N GLN A 75 -7.43 -9.68 -5.17
CA GLN A 75 -8.08 -10.77 -5.90
C GLN A 75 -7.80 -10.73 -7.41
N VAL A 76 -6.82 -9.97 -7.83
CA VAL A 76 -6.36 -9.84 -9.23
C VAL A 76 -4.88 -10.18 -9.29
N ALA A 77 -4.53 -11.18 -10.11
CA ALA A 77 -3.12 -11.51 -10.34
C ALA A 77 -2.42 -10.37 -11.12
N GLY A 78 -1.23 -9.98 -10.66
CA GLY A 78 -0.51 -8.90 -11.32
C GLY A 78 0.63 -8.30 -10.52
N TYR A 79 1.14 -7.19 -11.04
CA TYR A 79 2.17 -6.37 -10.41
C TYR A 79 1.54 -5.17 -9.73
N TYR A 80 1.93 -4.96 -8.48
CA TYR A 80 1.40 -3.91 -7.61
C TYR A 80 2.52 -2.98 -7.18
N PHE A 81 2.27 -1.67 -7.18
CA PHE A 81 3.08 -0.73 -6.44
C PHE A 81 2.54 -0.64 -5.02
N LEU A 82 3.37 -0.98 -4.04
CA LEU A 82 3.06 -0.84 -2.62
C LEU A 82 3.92 0.25 -2.01
N TYR A 83 3.35 0.97 -1.06
CA TYR A 83 4.04 2.01 -0.31
C TYR A 83 3.56 2.03 1.14
N ALA A 84 4.47 2.33 2.04
CA ALA A 84 4.18 2.46 3.46
C ALA A 84 5.02 3.56 4.07
N ASN A 85 4.48 4.20 5.10
CA ASN A 85 5.16 5.19 5.92
C ASN A 85 4.85 4.94 7.39
N VAL A 86 5.85 5.09 8.24
CA VAL A 86 5.67 5.12 9.69
C VAL A 86 6.45 6.27 10.28
N ARG A 87 5.83 7.00 11.20
CA ARG A 87 6.48 8.01 12.01
C ARG A 87 6.37 7.65 13.48
N TYR A 88 7.53 7.64 14.15
CA TYR A 88 7.59 7.48 15.58
C TYR A 88 7.68 8.83 16.27
N GLN A 89 6.90 9.01 17.32
CA GLN A 89 6.96 10.18 18.18
C GLN A 89 8.09 9.97 19.19
N SER A 90 9.18 10.70 19.02
CA SER A 90 10.27 10.69 20.01
C SER A 90 9.96 11.65 21.15
N GLY A 91 10.12 11.17 22.38
CA GLY A 91 10.12 12.04 23.56
C GLY A 91 11.54 12.50 23.91
N THR A 92 12.41 11.58 24.26
CA THR A 92 13.76 11.87 24.77
C THR A 92 14.78 10.77 24.48
N THR A 93 14.39 9.74 23.76
CA THR A 93 15.22 8.57 23.52
C THR A 93 15.74 8.54 22.09
N ASP A 94 17.04 8.37 21.97
CA ASP A 94 17.70 8.17 20.69
C ASP A 94 17.31 6.81 20.08
N PHE A 95 16.91 6.79 18.83
CA PHE A 95 16.74 5.56 18.11
C PHE A 95 18.09 5.06 17.60
N ASP A 96 18.47 3.84 17.98
CA ASP A 96 19.55 3.16 17.29
C ASP A 96 19.08 2.65 15.94
N ARG A 97 17.79 2.27 15.85
CA ARG A 97 17.23 1.72 14.63
C ARG A 97 15.70 1.72 14.62
N ILE A 98 15.14 2.18 13.52
CA ILE A 98 13.76 1.93 13.11
C ILE A 98 13.78 1.18 11.79
N ASN A 99 13.01 0.10 11.69
CA ASN A 99 12.76 -0.59 10.44
C ASN A 99 11.29 -0.46 10.07
N LEU A 100 11.03 -0.27 8.79
CA LEU A 100 9.72 -0.41 8.17
C LEU A 100 9.82 -1.47 7.09
N VAL A 101 8.89 -2.40 7.10
CA VAL A 101 8.90 -3.58 6.23
C VAL A 101 7.52 -3.79 5.64
N ILE A 102 7.46 -4.10 4.34
CA ILE A 102 6.29 -4.70 3.72
C ILE A 102 6.56 -6.20 3.60
N THR A 103 5.64 -7.00 4.10
CA THR A 103 5.70 -8.47 4.04
C THR A 103 4.74 -9.01 2.99
N LYS A 104 5.09 -10.15 2.41
CA LYS A 104 4.21 -10.99 1.59
C LYS A 104 4.08 -12.34 2.27
N ASN A 105 2.86 -12.74 2.62
CA ASN A 105 2.58 -14.01 3.30
C ASN A 105 3.43 -14.20 4.57
N GLY A 106 3.68 -13.10 5.30
CA GLY A 106 4.51 -13.07 6.51
C GLY A 106 6.02 -12.99 6.26
N THR A 107 6.50 -13.09 5.01
CA THR A 107 7.92 -12.98 4.65
C THR A 107 8.26 -11.55 4.25
N ASP A 108 9.36 -11.00 4.74
CA ASP A 108 9.84 -9.66 4.43
C ASP A 108 10.25 -9.56 2.96
N ILE A 109 9.70 -8.59 2.21
CA ILE A 109 9.98 -8.41 0.78
C ILE A 109 10.51 -7.02 0.43
N LEU A 110 10.09 -5.98 1.15
CA LEU A 110 10.59 -4.62 1.00
C LEU A 110 10.90 -4.07 2.38
N SER A 111 12.04 -3.43 2.54
CA SER A 111 12.44 -2.87 3.83
C SER A 111 13.18 -1.56 3.69
N ALA A 112 12.96 -0.66 4.65
CA ALA A 112 13.70 0.56 4.84
C ALA A 112 14.09 0.70 6.31
N ARG A 113 15.19 1.42 6.55
CA ARG A 113 15.74 1.64 7.90
C ARG A 113 16.12 3.09 8.08
N ASN A 114 15.93 3.58 9.29
CA ASN A 114 16.40 4.88 9.73
C ASN A 114 17.04 4.77 11.11
N ASN A 115 18.10 5.55 11.34
CA ASN A 115 18.85 5.60 12.59
C ASN A 115 18.89 7.03 13.16
N ASN A 116 17.95 7.89 12.83
CA ASN A 116 17.92 9.28 13.28
C ASN A 116 17.34 9.42 14.69
N LYS A 117 17.86 10.44 15.38
CA LYS A 117 17.36 10.96 16.65
C LYS A 117 16.18 11.89 16.35
N ASP A 118 15.20 11.98 17.22
CA ASP A 118 14.01 12.84 17.12
C ASP A 118 13.08 12.59 15.90
N TYR A 119 11.80 12.42 16.14
CA TYR A 119 10.74 12.23 15.12
C TYR A 119 11.22 11.48 13.88
N SER A 120 11.43 10.20 14.01
CA SER A 120 11.93 9.40 12.89
C SER A 120 10.80 8.93 12.01
N THR A 121 10.85 9.32 10.75
CA THR A 121 9.97 8.82 9.69
C THR A 121 10.74 7.87 8.81
N VAL A 122 10.13 6.74 8.48
CA VAL A 122 10.66 5.75 7.54
C VAL A 122 9.61 5.45 6.49
N CYS A 123 10.02 5.54 5.22
CA CYS A 123 9.19 5.20 4.07
C CYS A 123 9.79 3.99 3.35
N VAL A 124 8.94 3.13 2.83
CA VAL A 124 9.32 2.04 1.93
C VAL A 124 8.31 1.93 0.81
N SER A 125 8.79 1.69 -0.40
CA SER A 125 7.93 1.41 -1.55
C SER A 125 8.62 0.50 -2.54
N GLY A 126 7.85 -0.18 -3.35
CA GLY A 126 8.38 -1.04 -4.40
C GLY A 126 7.30 -1.76 -5.19
N ILE A 127 7.74 -2.46 -6.23
CA ILE A 127 6.88 -3.29 -7.08
C ILE A 127 6.94 -4.72 -6.58
N VAL A 128 5.77 -5.33 -6.42
CA VAL A 128 5.61 -6.70 -5.97
C VAL A 128 4.66 -7.45 -6.89
N GLN A 129 4.76 -8.77 -6.93
CA GLN A 129 3.83 -9.62 -7.66
C GLN A 129 2.86 -10.31 -6.71
N ALA A 130 1.57 -10.33 -7.06
CA ALA A 130 0.52 -11.09 -6.36
C ALA A 130 -0.11 -12.13 -7.29
N ASN A 131 -0.49 -13.27 -6.72
CA ASN A 131 -1.13 -14.37 -7.45
C ASN A 131 -2.64 -14.17 -7.70
N GLY A 132 -3.24 -13.13 -7.11
CA GLY A 132 -4.66 -12.79 -7.28
C GLY A 132 -5.64 -13.72 -6.54
N SER A 133 -5.19 -14.46 -5.54
CA SER A 133 -6.06 -15.36 -4.77
C SER A 133 -5.71 -15.45 -3.29
N SER A 134 -4.48 -15.80 -2.95
CA SER A 134 -4.07 -16.09 -1.58
C SER A 134 -2.92 -15.23 -1.07
N ASP A 135 -2.22 -14.54 -1.96
CA ASP A 135 -1.15 -13.64 -1.53
C ASP A 135 -1.73 -12.45 -0.76
N TYR A 136 -1.16 -12.18 0.40
CA TYR A 136 -1.48 -11.00 1.19
C TYR A 136 -0.22 -10.23 1.56
N PHE A 137 -0.41 -8.93 1.80
CA PHE A 137 0.63 -7.99 2.18
C PHE A 137 0.26 -7.28 3.47
N GLN A 138 1.26 -7.04 4.33
CA GLN A 138 1.10 -6.31 5.59
C GLN A 138 2.28 -5.37 5.80
N MET A 139 2.03 -4.30 6.53
CA MET A 139 3.05 -3.37 7.00
C MET A 139 3.50 -3.77 8.41
N LYS A 140 4.80 -3.96 8.58
CA LYS A 140 5.44 -4.32 9.85
C LYS A 140 6.47 -3.26 10.22
N SER A 141 6.59 -2.94 11.49
CA SER A 141 7.59 -2.02 12.00
C SER A 141 8.31 -2.56 13.23
N TYR A 142 9.53 -2.07 13.43
CA TYR A 142 10.42 -2.40 14.53
C TYR A 142 11.14 -1.14 15.00
N GLN A 143 11.39 -1.04 16.29
CA GLN A 143 12.23 0.02 16.85
C GLN A 143 13.18 -0.52 17.93
N ASN A 144 14.32 0.15 18.09
CA ASN A 144 15.30 -0.09 19.14
C ASN A 144 15.73 1.26 19.74
N SER A 145 15.00 1.71 20.76
CA SER A 145 15.22 3.00 21.43
C SER A 145 15.49 2.86 22.93
N GLY A 146 15.53 1.60 23.42
CA GLY A 146 15.67 1.34 24.85
C GLY A 146 14.36 1.35 25.64
N GLY A 147 13.25 1.82 25.07
CA GLY A 147 11.93 1.88 25.69
C GLY A 147 10.78 1.70 24.69
N SER A 148 9.55 1.72 25.18
CA SER A 148 8.37 1.74 24.31
C SER A 148 8.16 3.13 23.73
N ILE A 149 7.87 3.23 22.44
CA ILE A 149 7.64 4.49 21.73
C ILE A 149 6.34 4.44 20.95
N SER A 150 5.61 5.55 20.93
CA SER A 150 4.35 5.66 20.19
C SER A 150 4.60 5.93 18.71
N ILE A 151 3.80 5.29 17.88
CA ILE A 151 3.65 5.66 16.48
C ILE A 151 2.77 6.90 16.41
N THR A 152 3.18 7.89 15.62
CA THR A 152 2.40 9.11 15.38
C THR A 152 1.19 8.74 14.51
N THR A 153 0.03 9.19 14.95
CA THR A 153 -1.23 9.02 14.22
C THR A 153 -1.38 10.06 13.13
N ASP A 154 -2.37 9.88 12.31
CA ASP A 154 -2.82 10.64 11.16
C ASP A 154 -2.45 10.00 9.82
N ASP A 155 -3.29 10.25 8.85
CA ASP A 155 -3.13 9.79 7.47
C ASP A 155 -1.88 10.36 6.77
N GLU A 156 -1.34 11.48 7.29
CA GLU A 156 -0.09 12.08 6.79
C GLU A 156 1.17 11.32 7.23
N PHE A 157 1.11 10.59 8.36
CA PHE A 157 2.33 10.10 9.01
C PHE A 157 2.46 8.59 9.06
N THR A 158 1.36 7.86 9.22
CA THR A 158 1.42 6.41 9.34
C THR A 158 0.33 5.78 8.49
N TYR A 159 0.75 5.24 7.35
CA TYR A 159 -0.15 4.69 6.36
C TYR A 159 0.47 3.52 5.57
N PHE A 160 -0.40 2.74 4.96
CA PHE A 160 -0.07 1.67 4.03
C PHE A 160 -1.01 1.71 2.85
N GLY A 161 -0.48 1.64 1.65
CA GLY A 161 -1.27 1.72 0.44
C GLY A 161 -0.64 1.02 -0.74
N GLY A 162 -1.43 0.91 -1.81
CA GLY A 162 -0.96 0.34 -3.04
C GLY A 162 -2.02 0.25 -4.12
N PHE A 163 -1.59 -0.05 -5.33
CA PHE A 163 -2.48 -0.19 -6.49
C PHE A 163 -1.89 -1.12 -7.55
N LEU A 164 -2.78 -1.66 -8.36
CA LEU A 164 -2.41 -2.49 -9.51
C LEU A 164 -1.72 -1.63 -10.58
N ILE A 165 -0.53 -2.06 -11.02
CA ILE A 165 0.17 -1.47 -12.16
C ILE A 165 -0.24 -2.18 -13.45
N LYS A 166 -0.22 -3.54 -13.42
CA LYS A 166 -0.45 -4.36 -14.59
C LYS A 166 -0.93 -5.76 -14.18
N LYS A 167 -1.96 -6.26 -14.82
CA LYS A 167 -2.37 -7.67 -14.71
C LYS A 167 -1.30 -8.58 -15.32
N SER A 168 -1.07 -9.74 -14.68
CA SER A 168 -0.19 -10.79 -15.22
C SER A 168 -0.92 -11.70 -16.19
#